data_00ae8ea798e817048e3bfea89ae767e6
#
_entry.id   00ae8ea798e817048e3bfea89ae767e6
#
_cell.length_a   1.000
_cell.length_b   1.000
_cell.length_c   1.000
_cell.angle_alpha   90.00
_cell.angle_beta   90.00
_cell.angle_gamma   90.00
#
_symmetry.space_group_name_H-M   'P 1'
#
loop_
_entity.id
_entity.type
_entity.pdbx_description
1 polymer ?
#
loop_
_entity_poly.entity_id
_entity_poly.type
_entity_poly.pdbx_seq_one_letter_code
_entity_poly.pdbx_strand_id
1 'polypeptide(L)'
;MTRTFSIAGVVAVGVMVAAYQLVRPEPVVARHVPITTKIVFNREIAQIFQKKCFQCHTDGNVSVPLTTYREARPWAVAIKEEILERRMPPWGAASGYGHFANDMSLTGREISLILSWADGGAPSGVLLADEDKQPVFIPPLSGWDLGAPDATIAVAENQKIAADTPFRVERFEVNTGLKQARWIRALQFDPSDRRAIRYAAIYDARNGRWLGTWTPSSKVSALPAGSGVQLPAGAKLTLEIGYRGAMEDSSGAGELGLYFAEKPPAQTVASIELTPVPISVAAGKSGERFRAETAIKTAMTIAAMWPRLGPGARSVELTAIRPDGSVEPMLWVNSVRPEWPAPYIMKEAITLPAGTRLVMTAYYDNKTDSAIAAKPSLSITAVPPSRPSATLEP
;
A
#
# COMPACT_ATOMS: atom_id res chain seq x y z
N MET A 1 84.38 0.30 -25.65
CA MET A 1 83.03 0.84 -25.58
C MET A 1 82.29 0.20 -24.42
N THR A 2 82.40 0.78 -23.25
CA THR A 2 81.74 0.32 -22.03
C THR A 2 80.39 1.01 -21.89
N ARG A 3 79.25 0.24 -21.99
CA ARG A 3 77.93 0.75 -21.77
C ARG A 3 77.70 0.83 -20.25
N THR A 4 77.71 2.04 -19.73
CA THR A 4 77.22 2.33 -18.39
C THR A 4 75.66 2.30 -18.41
N PHE A 5 75.06 1.23 -17.92
CA PHE A 5 73.64 1.22 -17.62
C PHE A 5 73.39 2.12 -16.40
N SER A 6 72.64 3.15 -16.56
CA SER A 6 72.31 4.14 -15.52
C SER A 6 71.51 3.48 -14.39
N ILE A 7 72.09 3.46 -13.18
CA ILE A 7 71.43 2.95 -11.95
C ILE A 7 70.05 3.58 -11.73
N ALA A 8 69.84 4.83 -12.19
CA ALA A 8 68.55 5.53 -12.12
C ALA A 8 67.43 4.84 -12.89
N GLY A 9 67.73 4.17 -14.03
CA GLY A 9 66.71 3.44 -14.80
C GLY A 9 66.21 2.16 -14.09
N VAL A 10 67.12 1.48 -13.36
CA VAL A 10 66.76 0.25 -12.63
C VAL A 10 65.90 0.59 -11.40
N VAL A 11 66.19 1.68 -10.70
CA VAL A 11 65.41 2.14 -9.55
C VAL A 11 63.99 2.58 -9.99
N ALA A 12 63.87 3.31 -11.12
CA ALA A 12 62.56 3.76 -11.63
C ALA A 12 61.68 2.58 -12.04
N VAL A 13 62.22 1.53 -12.66
CA VAL A 13 61.48 0.31 -13.01
C VAL A 13 61.06 -0.46 -11.76
N GLY A 14 61.95 -0.54 -10.73
CA GLY A 14 61.65 -1.18 -9.45
C GLY A 14 60.47 -0.50 -8.72
N VAL A 15 60.48 0.85 -8.68
CA VAL A 15 59.38 1.62 -8.07
C VAL A 15 58.07 1.47 -8.83
N MET A 16 58.09 1.45 -10.15
CA MET A 16 56.85 1.22 -10.96
C MET A 16 56.30 -0.19 -10.78
N VAL A 17 57.14 -1.21 -10.68
CA VAL A 17 56.71 -2.58 -10.42
C VAL A 17 56.13 -2.72 -9.01
N ALA A 18 56.75 -2.09 -8.01
CA ALA A 18 56.25 -2.07 -6.63
C ALA A 18 54.92 -1.32 -6.54
N ALA A 19 54.76 -0.17 -7.21
CA ALA A 19 53.51 0.57 -7.27
C ALA A 19 52.40 -0.21 -7.99
N TYR A 20 52.70 -0.93 -9.06
CA TYR A 20 51.78 -1.79 -9.75
C TYR A 20 51.30 -2.97 -8.90
N GLN A 21 52.14 -3.52 -8.05
CA GLN A 21 51.76 -4.58 -7.10
C GLN A 21 50.82 -4.06 -5.98
N LEU A 22 51.01 -2.80 -5.56
CA LEU A 22 50.15 -2.16 -4.53
C LEU A 22 48.78 -1.74 -5.06
N VAL A 23 48.63 -1.56 -6.38
CA VAL A 23 47.38 -1.13 -7.02
C VAL A 23 46.63 -2.29 -7.69
N ARG A 24 47.16 -3.52 -7.62
CA ARG A 24 46.40 -4.67 -8.14
C ARG A 24 45.11 -4.80 -7.34
N PRO A 25 43.91 -4.63 -7.99
CA PRO A 25 42.67 -4.98 -7.30
C PRO A 25 42.77 -6.46 -6.93
N GLU A 26 42.59 -6.75 -5.66
CA GLU A 26 42.43 -8.13 -5.21
C GLU A 26 41.38 -8.80 -6.10
N PRO A 27 41.61 -10.01 -6.61
CA PRO A 27 40.61 -10.74 -7.34
C PRO A 27 39.39 -10.85 -6.39
N VAL A 28 38.27 -10.29 -6.80
CA VAL A 28 36.99 -10.49 -6.10
C VAL A 28 36.68 -11.98 -6.23
N VAL A 29 37.23 -12.75 -5.29
CA VAL A 29 36.80 -14.14 -5.13
C VAL A 29 35.34 -14.07 -4.73
N ALA A 30 34.46 -14.47 -5.62
CA ALA A 30 33.07 -14.64 -5.30
C ALA A 30 32.98 -15.62 -4.12
N ARG A 31 32.91 -15.07 -2.90
CA ARG A 31 32.72 -15.87 -1.70
C ARG A 31 31.34 -16.49 -1.81
N HIS A 32 31.32 -17.77 -2.08
CA HIS A 32 30.10 -18.56 -1.92
C HIS A 32 29.62 -18.38 -0.48
N VAL A 33 28.50 -17.70 -0.31
CA VAL A 33 27.86 -17.64 1.01
C VAL A 33 27.44 -19.07 1.36
N PRO A 34 27.96 -19.65 2.45
CA PRO A 34 27.65 -21.03 2.80
C PRO A 34 26.16 -21.16 3.10
N ILE A 35 25.54 -22.22 2.62
CA ILE A 35 24.13 -22.54 2.95
C ILE A 35 24.11 -23.11 4.36
N THR A 36 23.49 -22.35 5.29
CA THR A 36 23.41 -22.71 6.71
C THR A 36 21.98 -22.94 7.21
N THR A 37 21.00 -22.86 6.30
CA THR A 37 19.57 -23.04 6.63
C THR A 37 18.96 -24.21 5.86
N LYS A 38 17.90 -24.80 6.44
CA LYS A 38 17.01 -25.77 5.77
C LYS A 38 15.80 -25.09 5.11
N ILE A 39 15.62 -23.78 5.31
CA ILE A 39 14.56 -23.00 4.69
C ILE A 39 14.94 -22.71 3.24
N VAL A 40 14.06 -23.05 2.30
CA VAL A 40 14.34 -22.94 0.87
C VAL A 40 13.26 -22.12 0.16
N PHE A 41 13.64 -21.47 -0.95
CA PHE A 41 12.73 -20.60 -1.69
C PHE A 41 11.48 -21.35 -2.16
N ASN A 42 11.64 -22.46 -2.87
CA ASN A 42 10.55 -23.17 -3.56
C ASN A 42 9.51 -23.79 -2.61
N ARG A 43 9.83 -23.98 -1.33
CA ARG A 43 8.93 -24.62 -0.38
C ARG A 43 8.29 -23.62 0.59
N GLU A 44 9.08 -22.79 1.26
CA GLU A 44 8.56 -21.88 2.30
C GLU A 44 8.38 -20.46 1.77
N ILE A 45 9.40 -19.92 1.08
CA ILE A 45 9.47 -18.49 0.78
C ILE A 45 8.51 -18.10 -0.34
N ALA A 46 8.45 -18.88 -1.42
CA ALA A 46 7.57 -18.59 -2.56
C ALA A 46 6.09 -18.49 -2.15
N GLN A 47 5.64 -19.32 -1.20
CA GLN A 47 4.27 -19.28 -0.70
C GLN A 47 3.96 -17.99 0.07
N ILE A 48 4.94 -17.50 0.85
CA ILE A 48 4.80 -16.23 1.57
C ILE A 48 4.79 -15.08 0.56
N PHE A 49 5.73 -15.09 -0.40
CA PHE A 49 5.85 -14.03 -1.41
C PHE A 49 4.61 -13.96 -2.31
N GLN A 50 4.05 -15.10 -2.70
CA GLN A 50 2.80 -15.14 -3.47
C GLN A 50 1.66 -14.42 -2.76
N LYS A 51 1.51 -14.63 -1.45
CA LYS A 51 0.42 -14.06 -0.65
C LYS A 51 0.64 -12.60 -0.31
N LYS A 52 1.89 -12.17 -0.06
CA LYS A 52 2.21 -10.89 0.58
C LYS A 52 3.02 -9.94 -0.31
N CYS A 53 3.70 -10.42 -1.35
CA CYS A 53 4.64 -9.63 -2.13
C CYS A 53 4.23 -9.47 -3.60
N PHE A 54 3.71 -10.51 -4.27
CA PHE A 54 3.45 -10.51 -5.71
C PHE A 54 2.45 -9.47 -6.17
N GLN A 55 1.60 -8.97 -5.30
CA GLN A 55 0.66 -7.90 -5.64
C GLN A 55 1.35 -6.59 -6.08
N CYS A 56 2.61 -6.40 -5.64
CA CYS A 56 3.45 -5.26 -6.01
C CYS A 56 4.73 -5.68 -6.74
N HIS A 57 5.23 -6.90 -6.49
CA HIS A 57 6.50 -7.41 -6.96
C HIS A 57 6.33 -8.45 -8.09
N THR A 58 5.67 -8.05 -9.16
CA THR A 58 5.55 -8.78 -10.42
C THR A 58 6.07 -7.91 -11.55
N ASP A 59 6.48 -8.51 -12.65
CA ASP A 59 6.90 -7.77 -13.84
C ASP A 59 5.81 -6.79 -14.29
N GLY A 60 6.20 -5.58 -14.72
CA GLY A 60 5.26 -4.52 -15.10
C GLY A 60 4.53 -3.83 -13.95
N ASN A 61 4.90 -4.08 -12.70
CA ASN A 61 4.29 -3.46 -11.52
C ASN A 61 5.19 -2.41 -10.86
N VAL A 62 4.77 -1.89 -9.70
CA VAL A 62 5.40 -0.75 -8.98
C VAL A 62 6.80 -1.03 -8.44
N SER A 63 7.26 -2.28 -8.44
CA SER A 63 8.56 -2.67 -7.87
C SER A 63 9.19 -3.83 -8.62
N VAL A 64 10.45 -4.14 -8.28
CA VAL A 64 11.19 -5.28 -8.86
C VAL A 64 10.43 -6.58 -8.70
N PRO A 65 10.41 -7.47 -9.71
CA PRO A 65 9.75 -8.76 -9.61
C PRO A 65 10.46 -9.68 -8.61
N LEU A 66 9.67 -10.47 -7.88
CA LEU A 66 10.13 -11.47 -6.91
C LEU A 66 9.42 -12.82 -7.13
N THR A 67 8.92 -13.06 -8.34
CA THR A 67 8.04 -14.19 -8.63
C THR A 67 8.78 -15.52 -8.81
N THR A 68 10.07 -15.45 -9.11
CA THR A 68 10.95 -16.60 -9.28
C THR A 68 12.13 -16.53 -8.31
N TYR A 69 12.78 -17.67 -8.07
CA TYR A 69 14.02 -17.71 -7.30
C TYR A 69 15.11 -16.80 -7.88
N ARG A 70 15.25 -16.81 -9.21
CA ARG A 70 16.25 -16.00 -9.93
C ARG A 70 16.03 -14.50 -9.71
N GLU A 71 14.79 -14.07 -9.68
CA GLU A 71 14.42 -12.67 -9.38
C GLU A 71 14.63 -12.33 -7.91
N ALA A 72 14.21 -13.20 -7.00
CA ALA A 72 14.19 -12.92 -5.57
C ALA A 72 15.58 -13.01 -4.90
N ARG A 73 16.40 -13.98 -5.29
CA ARG A 73 17.69 -14.26 -4.63
C ARG A 73 18.64 -13.07 -4.57
N PRO A 74 18.86 -12.28 -5.64
CA PRO A 74 19.73 -11.11 -5.59
C PRO A 74 19.32 -10.08 -4.54
N TRP A 75 18.04 -10.04 -4.18
CA TRP A 75 17.44 -9.09 -3.24
C TRP A 75 17.33 -9.65 -1.82
N ALA A 76 17.78 -10.87 -1.54
CA ALA A 76 17.52 -11.53 -0.25
C ALA A 76 17.95 -10.68 0.96
N VAL A 77 19.11 -10.01 0.89
CA VAL A 77 19.60 -9.12 1.96
C VAL A 77 18.71 -7.88 2.08
N ALA A 78 18.39 -7.23 0.96
CA ALA A 78 17.52 -6.06 0.96
C ALA A 78 16.10 -6.41 1.44
N ILE A 79 15.56 -7.56 1.04
CA ILE A 79 14.25 -8.06 1.54
C ILE A 79 14.28 -8.21 3.05
N LYS A 80 15.34 -8.79 3.61
CA LYS A 80 15.52 -8.92 5.06
C LYS A 80 15.51 -7.56 5.75
N GLU A 81 16.28 -6.59 5.24
CA GLU A 81 16.38 -5.24 5.80
C GLU A 81 15.04 -4.51 5.75
N GLU A 82 14.34 -4.56 4.60
CA GLU A 82 13.03 -3.95 4.42
C GLU A 82 11.97 -4.50 5.38
N ILE A 83 12.04 -5.82 5.67
CA ILE A 83 11.13 -6.48 6.61
C ILE A 83 11.46 -6.10 8.05
N LEU A 84 12.74 -6.12 8.44
CA LEU A 84 13.19 -5.74 9.79
C LEU A 84 12.83 -4.29 10.13
N GLU A 85 12.97 -3.40 9.17
CA GLU A 85 12.60 -1.99 9.32
C GLU A 85 11.09 -1.75 9.10
N ARG A 86 10.32 -2.82 8.88
CA ARG A 86 8.88 -2.78 8.64
C ARG A 86 8.48 -1.88 7.46
N ARG A 87 9.36 -1.75 6.46
CA ARG A 87 9.05 -1.03 5.23
C ARG A 87 8.26 -1.89 4.25
N MET A 88 8.45 -3.21 4.28
CA MET A 88 7.74 -4.19 3.46
C MET A 88 7.13 -5.32 4.30
N PRO A 89 5.89 -5.75 3.97
CA PRO A 89 4.93 -5.08 3.08
C PRO A 89 4.57 -3.67 3.57
N PRO A 90 4.10 -2.74 2.70
CA PRO A 90 3.74 -1.38 3.11
C PRO A 90 2.39 -1.34 3.85
N TRP A 91 2.30 -2.04 4.95
CA TRP A 91 1.12 -2.16 5.81
C TRP A 91 1.40 -1.50 7.17
N GLY A 92 0.62 -0.47 7.46
CA GLY A 92 0.88 0.36 8.65
C GLY A 92 0.08 -0.02 9.89
N ALA A 93 -1.00 -0.82 9.77
CA ALA A 93 -1.81 -1.18 10.93
C ALA A 93 -1.07 -2.15 11.86
N ALA A 94 -1.09 -1.83 13.14
CA ALA A 94 -0.51 -2.67 14.18
C ALA A 94 -1.41 -3.88 14.45
N SER A 95 -0.80 -5.04 14.66
CA SER A 95 -1.52 -6.25 15.04
C SER A 95 -2.26 -6.06 16.38
N GLY A 96 -3.48 -6.57 16.48
CA GLY A 96 -4.33 -6.44 17.65
C GLY A 96 -5.18 -5.16 17.71
N TYR A 97 -5.06 -4.28 16.73
CA TYR A 97 -5.86 -3.06 16.61
C TYR A 97 -6.73 -3.12 15.34
N GLY A 98 -7.86 -3.79 15.46
CA GLY A 98 -8.75 -4.12 14.34
C GLY A 98 -8.36 -5.41 13.61
N HIS A 99 -9.32 -5.99 12.90
CA HIS A 99 -9.16 -7.15 12.05
C HIS A 99 -9.56 -6.78 10.62
N PHE A 100 -8.59 -6.82 9.68
CA PHE A 100 -8.79 -6.33 8.32
C PHE A 100 -8.78 -7.46 7.30
N ALA A 101 -9.72 -7.43 6.35
CA ALA A 101 -9.82 -8.40 5.27
C ALA A 101 -8.64 -8.31 4.30
N ASN A 102 -8.08 -7.12 4.16
CA ASN A 102 -6.94 -6.82 3.27
C ASN A 102 -5.60 -6.71 4.04
N ASP A 103 -5.45 -7.42 5.16
CA ASP A 103 -4.22 -7.41 5.97
C ASP A 103 -3.03 -7.99 5.21
N MET A 104 -2.05 -7.13 4.96
CA MET A 104 -0.79 -7.46 4.29
C MET A 104 0.36 -7.72 5.26
N SER A 105 0.15 -7.61 6.58
CA SER A 105 1.21 -7.84 7.56
C SER A 105 1.78 -9.25 7.48
N LEU A 106 3.06 -9.37 7.82
CA LEU A 106 3.72 -10.65 8.00
C LEU A 106 3.53 -11.11 9.45
N THR A 107 3.23 -12.38 9.63
CA THR A 107 3.25 -13.02 10.94
C THR A 107 4.68 -13.17 11.44
N GLY A 108 4.89 -13.29 12.76
CA GLY A 108 6.22 -13.52 13.33
C GLY A 108 6.90 -14.77 12.75
N ARG A 109 6.13 -15.81 12.40
CA ARG A 109 6.66 -17.01 11.74
C ARG A 109 7.13 -16.72 10.31
N GLU A 110 6.36 -16.00 9.51
CA GLU A 110 6.74 -15.62 8.15
C GLU A 110 8.00 -14.75 8.14
N ILE A 111 8.07 -13.79 9.07
CA ILE A 111 9.29 -12.98 9.27
C ILE A 111 10.48 -13.90 9.57
N SER A 112 10.39 -14.78 10.56
CA SER A 112 11.48 -15.69 10.94
C SER A 112 11.94 -16.58 9.79
N LEU A 113 11.01 -17.09 8.96
CA LEU A 113 11.32 -17.91 7.80
C LEU A 113 12.11 -17.12 6.75
N ILE A 114 11.66 -15.89 6.41
CA ILE A 114 12.34 -15.04 5.44
C ILE A 114 13.75 -14.65 5.93
N LEU A 115 13.86 -14.25 7.19
CA LEU A 115 15.17 -13.90 7.79
C LEU A 115 16.13 -15.10 7.77
N SER A 116 15.65 -16.28 8.19
CA SER A 116 16.47 -17.51 8.18
C SER A 116 16.88 -17.92 6.77
N TRP A 117 16.03 -17.72 5.78
CA TRP A 117 16.37 -17.94 4.39
C TRP A 117 17.45 -16.98 3.90
N ALA A 118 17.27 -15.68 4.12
CA ALA A 118 18.22 -14.66 3.67
C ALA A 118 19.61 -14.82 4.33
N ASP A 119 19.64 -15.00 5.67
CA ASP A 119 20.88 -15.19 6.43
C ASP A 119 21.58 -16.53 6.13
N GLY A 120 20.81 -17.53 5.78
CA GLY A 120 21.31 -18.88 5.49
C GLY A 120 21.81 -19.09 4.06
N GLY A 121 22.06 -18.01 3.29
CA GLY A 121 22.59 -18.08 1.93
C GLY A 121 21.53 -18.12 0.83
N ALA A 122 20.28 -17.90 1.19
CA ALA A 122 19.13 -17.83 0.28
C ALA A 122 19.06 -19.01 -0.71
N PRO A 123 18.97 -20.28 -0.24
CA PRO A 123 18.95 -21.45 -1.12
C PRO A 123 17.63 -21.58 -1.88
N SER A 124 17.69 -22.13 -3.12
CA SER A 124 16.52 -22.39 -3.95
C SER A 124 15.69 -23.58 -3.47
N GLY A 125 16.33 -24.61 -2.96
CA GLY A 125 15.77 -25.94 -2.75
C GLY A 125 16.13 -26.90 -3.90
N VAL A 126 15.54 -28.10 -3.88
CA VAL A 126 15.69 -29.06 -4.99
C VAL A 126 14.84 -28.56 -6.16
N LEU A 127 15.52 -28.05 -7.19
CA LEU A 127 14.89 -27.71 -8.44
C LEU A 127 14.68 -29.01 -9.23
N LEU A 128 13.44 -29.40 -9.48
CA LEU A 128 13.16 -30.26 -10.62
C LEU A 128 13.45 -29.41 -11.87
N ALA A 129 14.02 -30.02 -12.91
CA ALA A 129 14.62 -29.32 -14.06
C ALA A 129 13.76 -28.28 -14.78
N ASP A 130 12.46 -28.18 -14.45
CA ASP A 130 11.50 -27.25 -15.00
C ASP A 130 10.83 -26.33 -13.95
N GLU A 131 11.17 -26.42 -12.65
CA GLU A 131 10.50 -25.61 -11.60
C GLU A 131 10.88 -24.13 -11.63
N ASP A 132 12.04 -23.76 -12.18
CA ASP A 132 12.38 -22.35 -12.45
C ASP A 132 11.45 -21.71 -13.50
N LYS A 133 10.69 -22.53 -14.20
CA LYS A 133 9.75 -22.13 -15.26
C LYS A 133 8.28 -22.29 -14.84
N GLN A 134 7.99 -22.92 -13.69
CA GLN A 134 6.60 -23.03 -13.27
C GLN A 134 6.15 -21.70 -12.66
N PRO A 135 5.19 -21.04 -13.27
CA PRO A 135 4.65 -19.83 -12.70
C PRO A 135 3.90 -20.23 -11.43
N VAL A 136 4.44 -19.84 -10.29
CA VAL A 136 3.61 -19.61 -9.11
C VAL A 136 2.49 -18.69 -9.60
N PHE A 137 1.24 -18.96 -9.24
CA PHE A 137 0.11 -18.15 -9.70
C PHE A 137 0.42 -16.67 -9.51
N ILE A 138 0.60 -15.95 -10.60
CA ILE A 138 0.81 -14.52 -10.64
C ILE A 138 -0.56 -13.88 -10.87
N PRO A 139 -1.06 -13.06 -9.93
CA PRO A 139 -2.31 -12.35 -10.15
C PRO A 139 -2.22 -11.48 -11.41
N PRO A 140 -3.26 -11.43 -12.25
CA PRO A 140 -3.26 -10.55 -13.40
C PRO A 140 -3.11 -9.10 -12.96
N LEU A 141 -2.26 -8.34 -13.67
CA LEU A 141 -2.01 -6.94 -13.38
C LEU A 141 -3.15 -6.03 -13.83
N SER A 142 -3.81 -6.37 -14.91
CA SER A 142 -4.92 -5.61 -15.49
C SER A 142 -6.20 -6.42 -15.52
N GLY A 143 -7.31 -5.73 -15.73
CA GLY A 143 -8.63 -6.31 -15.87
C GLY A 143 -9.50 -6.16 -14.63
N TRP A 144 -10.74 -6.61 -14.78
CA TRP A 144 -11.83 -6.37 -13.84
C TRP A 144 -12.08 -7.59 -12.96
N ASP A 145 -11.74 -7.49 -11.69
CA ASP A 145 -11.84 -8.60 -10.72
C ASP A 145 -13.30 -9.04 -10.45
N LEU A 146 -14.28 -8.15 -10.70
CA LEU A 146 -15.72 -8.43 -10.59
C LEU A 146 -16.40 -8.72 -11.94
N GLY A 147 -15.63 -9.01 -12.98
CA GLY A 147 -16.12 -9.07 -14.37
C GLY A 147 -16.28 -7.68 -14.98
N ALA A 148 -16.79 -7.60 -16.21
CA ALA A 148 -16.98 -6.32 -16.90
C ALA A 148 -17.83 -5.36 -16.08
N PRO A 149 -17.38 -4.11 -15.86
CA PRO A 149 -18.19 -3.11 -15.17
C PRO A 149 -19.38 -2.67 -16.01
N ASP A 150 -20.42 -2.16 -15.36
CA ASP A 150 -21.62 -1.63 -16.04
C ASP A 150 -21.34 -0.31 -16.78
N ALA A 151 -20.31 0.42 -16.35
CA ALA A 151 -19.81 1.62 -17.03
C ALA A 151 -18.32 1.81 -16.73
N THR A 152 -17.57 2.33 -17.70
CA THR A 152 -16.18 2.73 -17.58
C THR A 152 -16.01 4.22 -17.83
N ILE A 153 -15.05 4.82 -17.15
CA ILE A 153 -14.73 6.25 -17.25
C ILE A 153 -13.22 6.37 -17.41
N ALA A 154 -12.77 6.96 -18.50
CA ALA A 154 -11.35 7.27 -18.69
C ALA A 154 -10.88 8.33 -17.68
N VAL A 155 -9.70 8.13 -17.13
CA VAL A 155 -9.10 9.00 -16.11
C VAL A 155 -7.68 9.35 -16.53
N ALA A 156 -7.33 10.63 -16.48
CA ALA A 156 -5.97 11.12 -16.71
C ALA A 156 -5.36 10.66 -18.06
N GLU A 157 -6.14 10.63 -19.15
CA GLU A 157 -5.79 10.01 -20.46
C GLU A 157 -4.45 10.49 -21.05
N ASN A 158 -4.06 11.72 -20.78
CA ASN A 158 -2.82 12.32 -21.33
C ASN A 158 -1.71 12.43 -20.28
N GLN A 159 -1.86 11.80 -19.12
CA GLN A 159 -0.89 11.93 -18.04
C GLN A 159 0.35 11.08 -18.31
N LYS A 160 1.49 11.75 -18.47
CA LYS A 160 2.81 11.12 -18.58
C LYS A 160 3.59 11.31 -17.29
N ILE A 161 4.27 10.25 -16.86
CA ILE A 161 5.09 10.22 -15.66
C ILE A 161 6.52 9.90 -16.09
N ALA A 162 7.41 10.87 -15.98
CA ALA A 162 8.83 10.67 -16.27
C ALA A 162 9.48 9.75 -15.23
N ALA A 163 10.54 9.06 -15.63
CA ALA A 163 11.24 8.06 -14.83
C ALA A 163 11.70 8.58 -13.44
N ASP A 164 12.14 9.82 -13.37
CA ASP A 164 12.67 10.46 -12.15
C ASP A 164 11.63 11.24 -11.34
N THR A 165 10.35 11.16 -11.72
CA THR A 165 9.28 11.90 -11.05
C THR A 165 9.23 11.56 -9.56
N PRO A 166 9.44 12.53 -8.64
CA PRO A 166 9.27 12.31 -7.22
C PRO A 166 7.80 12.02 -6.88
N PHE A 167 7.55 11.44 -5.72
CA PHE A 167 6.17 11.18 -5.30
C PHE A 167 5.36 12.49 -5.27
N ARG A 168 4.23 12.48 -5.95
CA ARG A 168 3.27 13.58 -5.98
C ARG A 168 1.84 13.06 -6.05
N VAL A 169 0.91 13.90 -5.67
CA VAL A 169 -0.53 13.60 -5.69
C VAL A 169 -1.23 14.58 -6.61
N GLU A 170 -2.01 14.05 -7.54
CA GLU A 170 -2.82 14.85 -8.46
C GLU A 170 -4.31 14.48 -8.32
N ARG A 171 -5.17 15.47 -8.66
CA ARG A 171 -6.62 15.30 -8.60
C ARG A 171 -7.25 15.50 -9.94
N PHE A 172 -8.12 14.59 -10.32
CA PHE A 172 -8.86 14.59 -11.56
C PHE A 172 -10.36 14.55 -11.26
N GLU A 173 -11.11 15.50 -11.79
CA GLU A 173 -12.57 15.46 -11.77
C GLU A 173 -13.07 14.79 -13.05
N VAL A 174 -13.85 13.75 -12.93
CA VAL A 174 -14.40 12.99 -14.06
C VAL A 174 -15.92 12.98 -14.02
N ASN A 175 -16.53 13.06 -15.20
CA ASN A 175 -17.98 12.98 -15.33
C ASN A 175 -18.39 11.50 -15.48
N THR A 176 -19.33 11.04 -14.68
CA THR A 176 -19.83 9.65 -14.75
C THR A 176 -20.64 9.36 -16.00
N GLY A 177 -21.13 10.37 -16.72
CA GLY A 177 -22.01 10.18 -17.88
C GLY A 177 -23.40 9.62 -17.55
N LEU A 178 -23.73 9.44 -16.29
CA LEU A 178 -25.01 8.89 -15.85
C LEU A 178 -26.20 9.76 -16.31
N LYS A 179 -27.14 9.18 -17.06
CA LYS A 179 -28.37 9.88 -17.52
C LYS A 179 -29.46 9.84 -16.49
N GLN A 180 -29.40 8.94 -15.53
CA GLN A 180 -30.33 8.78 -14.41
C GLN A 180 -29.60 8.38 -13.14
N ALA A 181 -30.25 8.52 -12.00
CA ALA A 181 -29.68 8.08 -10.74
C ALA A 181 -29.41 6.57 -10.74
N ARG A 182 -28.23 6.16 -10.26
CA ARG A 182 -27.81 4.76 -10.15
C ARG A 182 -27.27 4.45 -8.76
N TRP A 183 -27.53 3.24 -8.30
CA TRP A 183 -26.93 2.72 -7.09
C TRP A 183 -25.62 2.01 -7.42
N ILE A 184 -24.52 2.47 -6.83
CA ILE A 184 -23.20 1.87 -6.97
C ILE A 184 -23.01 0.87 -5.83
N ARG A 185 -22.60 -0.37 -6.17
CA ARG A 185 -22.25 -1.43 -5.21
C ARG A 185 -20.74 -1.67 -5.08
N ALA A 186 -19.98 -1.32 -6.11
CA ALA A 186 -18.52 -1.42 -6.12
C ALA A 186 -17.92 -0.47 -7.16
N LEU A 187 -16.64 -0.18 -6.96
CA LEU A 187 -15.78 0.61 -7.84
C LEU A 187 -14.46 -0.13 -7.99
N GLN A 188 -13.88 -0.07 -9.18
CA GLN A 188 -12.52 -0.54 -9.40
C GLN A 188 -11.81 0.43 -10.35
N PHE A 189 -10.62 0.86 -9.97
CA PHE A 189 -9.72 1.57 -10.87
C PHE A 189 -8.76 0.55 -11.51
N ASP A 190 -8.60 0.61 -12.84
CA ASP A 190 -7.64 -0.20 -13.58
C ASP A 190 -6.60 0.73 -14.24
N PRO A 191 -5.37 0.83 -13.71
CA PRO A 191 -4.34 1.66 -14.29
C PRO A 191 -3.82 1.07 -15.61
N SER A 192 -3.61 1.92 -16.61
CA SER A 192 -2.99 1.52 -17.89
C SER A 192 -1.54 1.08 -17.72
N ASP A 193 -0.84 1.66 -16.75
CA ASP A 193 0.53 1.32 -16.39
C ASP A 193 0.71 1.38 -14.87
N ARG A 194 0.92 0.24 -14.24
CA ARG A 194 1.02 0.14 -12.78
C ARG A 194 2.34 0.67 -12.22
N ARG A 195 3.38 0.79 -13.02
CA ARG A 195 4.73 1.10 -12.56
C ARG A 195 4.80 2.44 -11.81
N ALA A 196 4.01 3.43 -12.22
CA ALA A 196 4.04 4.76 -11.63
C ALA A 196 2.89 5.09 -10.68
N ILE A 197 1.84 4.25 -10.59
CA ILE A 197 0.65 4.54 -9.79
C ILE A 197 0.71 3.81 -8.46
N ARG A 198 0.73 4.57 -7.37
CA ARG A 198 0.79 4.05 -6.00
C ARG A 198 -0.58 3.79 -5.42
N TYR A 199 -1.54 4.67 -5.67
CA TYR A 199 -2.93 4.54 -5.28
C TYR A 199 -3.84 5.44 -6.11
N ALA A 200 -5.13 5.14 -6.12
CA ALA A 200 -6.19 6.00 -6.63
C ALA A 200 -7.37 6.00 -5.65
N ALA A 201 -7.57 7.11 -4.95
CA ALA A 201 -8.69 7.29 -4.03
C ALA A 201 -9.83 8.01 -4.73
N ILE A 202 -11.06 7.51 -4.58
CA ILE A 202 -12.24 7.92 -5.31
C ILE A 202 -13.21 8.61 -4.36
N TYR A 203 -13.67 9.79 -4.73
CA TYR A 203 -14.59 10.62 -3.95
C TYR A 203 -15.80 11.08 -4.78
N ASP A 204 -16.92 11.21 -4.10
CA ASP A 204 -18.08 11.94 -4.63
C ASP A 204 -17.74 13.45 -4.68
N ALA A 205 -17.66 14.02 -5.87
CA ALA A 205 -17.26 15.42 -6.04
C ALA A 205 -18.21 16.43 -5.38
N ARG A 206 -19.47 16.06 -5.12
CA ARG A 206 -20.48 16.93 -4.52
C ARG A 206 -20.22 17.28 -3.06
N ASN A 207 -19.65 16.33 -2.31
CA ASN A 207 -19.53 16.45 -0.85
C ASN A 207 -18.18 15.93 -0.31
N GLY A 208 -17.29 15.47 -1.18
CA GLY A 208 -15.97 14.93 -0.80
C GLY A 208 -16.04 13.59 -0.11
N ARG A 209 -17.19 12.89 -0.12
CA ARG A 209 -17.34 11.59 0.51
C ARG A 209 -16.42 10.57 -0.17
N TRP A 210 -15.62 9.89 0.62
CA TRP A 210 -14.82 8.76 0.16
C TRP A 210 -15.70 7.59 -0.24
N LEU A 211 -15.46 7.03 -1.43
CA LEU A 211 -16.18 5.90 -2.00
C LEU A 211 -15.32 4.63 -2.06
N GLY A 212 -14.01 4.78 -2.07
CA GLY A 212 -13.10 3.66 -2.13
C GLY A 212 -11.68 4.08 -2.55
N THR A 213 -10.74 3.15 -2.44
CA THR A 213 -9.34 3.36 -2.87
C THR A 213 -8.81 2.10 -3.53
N TRP A 214 -8.27 2.27 -4.72
CA TRP A 214 -7.44 1.28 -5.37
C TRP A 214 -6.00 1.40 -4.88
N THR A 215 -5.38 0.25 -4.62
CA THR A 215 -3.93 0.11 -4.43
C THR A 215 -3.49 -1.18 -5.15
N PRO A 216 -2.21 -1.39 -5.43
CA PRO A 216 -1.74 -2.66 -6.00
C PRO A 216 -2.21 -3.89 -5.22
N SER A 217 -2.39 -3.77 -3.90
CA SER A 217 -2.82 -4.85 -3.00
C SER A 217 -4.32 -4.87 -2.68
N SER A 218 -5.08 -3.85 -3.08
CA SER A 218 -6.53 -3.75 -2.84
C SER A 218 -7.19 -3.12 -4.05
N LYS A 219 -7.51 -3.95 -5.05
CA LYS A 219 -7.97 -3.49 -6.36
C LYS A 219 -9.43 -3.04 -6.38
N VAL A 220 -10.30 -3.73 -5.64
CA VAL A 220 -11.73 -3.52 -5.64
C VAL A 220 -12.17 -2.78 -4.38
N SER A 221 -12.96 -1.73 -4.55
CA SER A 221 -13.68 -1.05 -3.47
C SER A 221 -15.14 -1.52 -3.48
N ALA A 222 -15.37 -2.72 -2.95
CA ALA A 222 -16.72 -3.24 -2.76
C ALA A 222 -17.35 -2.64 -1.50
N LEU A 223 -18.60 -2.20 -1.61
CA LEU A 223 -19.40 -1.77 -0.47
C LEU A 223 -19.92 -2.99 0.30
N PRO A 224 -20.33 -2.84 1.57
CA PRO A 224 -20.91 -3.93 2.34
C PRO A 224 -22.08 -4.60 1.59
N ALA A 225 -22.17 -5.92 1.68
CA ALA A 225 -23.21 -6.68 0.96
C ALA A 225 -24.60 -6.14 1.26
N GLY A 226 -25.42 -6.00 0.21
CA GLY A 226 -26.76 -5.44 0.33
C GLY A 226 -26.84 -3.93 0.54
N SER A 227 -25.69 -3.24 0.50
CA SER A 227 -25.61 -1.79 0.60
C SER A 227 -25.20 -1.11 -0.72
N GLY A 228 -25.35 0.20 -0.78
CA GLY A 228 -24.96 0.98 -1.95
C GLY A 228 -24.92 2.49 -1.68
N VAL A 229 -24.31 3.17 -2.64
CA VAL A 229 -24.27 4.64 -2.72
C VAL A 229 -25.05 5.08 -3.95
N GLN A 230 -25.98 5.98 -3.78
CA GLN A 230 -26.70 6.56 -4.92
C GLN A 230 -25.91 7.73 -5.53
N LEU A 231 -25.63 7.64 -6.81
CA LEU A 231 -25.13 8.75 -7.63
C LEU A 231 -26.27 9.28 -8.51
N PRO A 232 -26.54 10.59 -8.52
CA PRO A 232 -27.57 11.17 -9.38
C PRO A 232 -27.16 11.21 -10.84
N ALA A 233 -28.07 11.55 -11.72
CA ALA A 233 -27.76 11.90 -13.10
C ALA A 233 -26.72 13.03 -13.15
N GLY A 234 -25.75 12.94 -14.07
CA GLY A 234 -24.68 13.92 -14.22
C GLY A 234 -23.71 14.00 -13.04
N ALA A 235 -23.71 13.01 -12.15
CA ALA A 235 -22.74 12.99 -11.04
C ALA A 235 -21.30 13.06 -11.54
N LYS A 236 -20.46 13.75 -10.77
CA LYS A 236 -19.02 13.80 -10.98
C LYS A 236 -18.31 13.11 -9.82
N LEU A 237 -17.18 12.51 -10.13
CA LEU A 237 -16.29 11.90 -9.16
C LEU A 237 -14.94 12.62 -9.19
N THR A 238 -14.28 12.67 -8.04
CA THR A 238 -12.90 13.14 -7.94
C THR A 238 -12.00 11.94 -7.66
N LEU A 239 -10.97 11.75 -8.49
CA LEU A 239 -9.90 10.79 -8.21
C LEU A 239 -8.67 11.53 -7.73
N GLU A 240 -8.13 11.11 -6.59
CA GLU A 240 -6.85 11.53 -6.07
C GLU A 240 -5.85 10.41 -6.33
N ILE A 241 -4.89 10.65 -7.22
CA ILE A 241 -3.93 9.63 -7.67
C ILE A 241 -2.54 9.99 -7.19
N GLY A 242 -1.89 9.05 -6.50
CA GLY A 242 -0.50 9.14 -6.09
C GLY A 242 0.43 8.57 -7.16
N TYR A 243 1.30 9.40 -7.70
CA TYR A 243 2.29 9.06 -8.72
C TYR A 243 3.70 9.07 -8.16
N ARG A 244 4.52 8.16 -8.66
CA ARG A 244 5.98 8.20 -8.51
C ARG A 244 6.62 7.57 -9.74
N GLY A 245 7.65 8.19 -10.30
CA GLY A 245 8.38 7.68 -11.45
C GLY A 245 8.93 6.26 -11.21
N ALA A 246 8.98 5.49 -12.27
CA ALA A 246 9.58 4.16 -12.35
C ALA A 246 11.02 4.26 -12.93
N MET A 247 11.60 3.15 -13.36
CA MET A 247 12.90 3.15 -14.04
C MET A 247 12.84 3.73 -15.46
N GLU A 248 11.64 3.77 -16.04
CA GLU A 248 11.35 4.29 -17.38
C GLU A 248 10.11 5.18 -17.33
N ASP A 249 9.94 6.01 -18.37
CA ASP A 249 8.73 6.78 -18.55
C ASP A 249 7.50 5.87 -18.61
N SER A 250 6.41 6.31 -18.03
CA SER A 250 5.19 5.52 -17.88
C SER A 250 3.93 6.35 -18.07
N SER A 251 2.80 5.68 -18.24
CA SER A 251 1.49 6.32 -18.31
C SER A 251 0.91 6.51 -16.90
N GLY A 252 0.34 7.69 -16.64
CA GLY A 252 -0.45 7.95 -15.45
C GLY A 252 -1.96 7.74 -15.66
N ALA A 253 -2.37 7.28 -16.85
CA ALA A 253 -3.76 7.05 -17.21
C ALA A 253 -4.34 5.77 -16.59
N GLY A 254 -5.66 5.66 -16.61
CA GLY A 254 -6.38 4.46 -16.22
C GLY A 254 -7.87 4.58 -16.51
N GLU A 255 -8.61 3.56 -16.16
CA GLU A 255 -10.07 3.50 -16.26
C GLU A 255 -10.71 3.27 -14.89
N LEU A 256 -11.82 3.95 -14.62
CA LEU A 256 -12.65 3.70 -13.45
C LEU A 256 -13.89 2.92 -13.87
N GLY A 257 -14.02 1.69 -13.39
CA GLY A 257 -15.19 0.84 -13.54
C GLY A 257 -16.21 1.11 -12.43
N LEU A 258 -17.46 1.28 -12.84
CA LEU A 258 -18.63 1.41 -11.94
C LEU A 258 -19.46 0.14 -12.03
N TYR A 259 -19.79 -0.45 -10.88
CA TYR A 259 -20.67 -1.61 -10.76
C TYR A 259 -21.96 -1.21 -10.09
N PHE A 260 -23.07 -1.36 -10.82
CA PHE A 260 -24.39 -0.97 -10.32
C PHE A 260 -25.04 -2.09 -9.53
N ALA A 261 -25.87 -1.72 -8.58
CA ALA A 261 -26.83 -2.63 -7.99
C ALA A 261 -28.02 -2.81 -8.92
N GLU A 262 -28.44 -4.05 -9.13
CA GLU A 262 -29.63 -4.37 -9.98
C GLU A 262 -30.93 -3.80 -9.41
N LYS A 263 -31.02 -3.74 -8.09
CA LYS A 263 -32.16 -3.22 -7.33
C LYS A 263 -31.69 -2.20 -6.30
N PRO A 264 -32.54 -1.28 -5.85
CA PRO A 264 -32.22 -0.41 -4.74
C PRO A 264 -31.73 -1.25 -3.54
N PRO A 265 -30.56 -0.95 -2.96
CA PRO A 265 -30.01 -1.73 -1.85
C PRO A 265 -30.88 -1.57 -0.60
N ALA A 266 -30.88 -2.59 0.26
CA ALA A 266 -31.60 -2.55 1.53
C ALA A 266 -31.04 -1.48 2.49
N GLN A 267 -29.76 -1.14 2.33
CA GLN A 267 -29.06 -0.17 3.17
C GLN A 267 -28.31 0.86 2.32
N THR A 268 -28.39 2.11 2.73
CA THR A 268 -27.57 3.18 2.15
C THR A 268 -26.29 3.33 2.96
N VAL A 269 -25.15 3.37 2.26
CA VAL A 269 -23.87 3.63 2.89
C VAL A 269 -23.86 5.06 3.43
N ALA A 270 -23.47 5.20 4.69
CA ALA A 270 -23.15 6.46 5.35
C ALA A 270 -21.64 6.67 5.40
N SER A 271 -21.23 7.93 5.47
CA SER A 271 -19.84 8.31 5.71
C SER A 271 -19.76 9.09 7.02
N ILE A 272 -18.76 8.76 7.83
CA ILE A 272 -18.40 9.51 9.03
C ILE A 272 -17.02 10.09 8.79
N GLU A 273 -16.89 11.40 8.93
CA GLU A 273 -15.61 12.09 8.75
C GLU A 273 -15.11 12.63 10.08
N LEU A 274 -13.87 12.29 10.43
CA LEU A 274 -13.13 12.92 11.50
C LEU A 274 -12.06 13.82 10.88
N THR A 275 -12.28 15.12 10.96
CA THR A 275 -11.37 16.11 10.39
C THR A 275 -11.08 17.15 11.47
N PRO A 276 -9.87 17.16 12.05
CA PRO A 276 -9.46 18.24 12.92
C PRO A 276 -9.30 19.54 12.13
N VAL A 277 -9.21 20.63 12.83
CA VAL A 277 -8.81 21.91 12.23
C VAL A 277 -7.49 21.72 11.48
N PRO A 278 -7.26 22.39 10.32
CA PRO A 278 -5.96 22.37 9.66
C PRO A 278 -4.84 22.66 10.66
N ILE A 279 -3.79 21.87 10.61
CA ILE A 279 -2.70 21.91 11.58
C ILE A 279 -1.44 22.49 10.95
N SER A 280 -0.59 23.08 11.79
CA SER A 280 0.77 23.47 11.43
C SER A 280 1.73 22.87 12.45
N VAL A 281 2.71 22.11 11.96
CA VAL A 281 3.76 21.51 12.78
C VAL A 281 5.04 22.31 12.56
N ALA A 282 5.51 23.01 13.58
CA ALA A 282 6.70 23.86 13.49
C ALA A 282 7.95 23.06 13.14
N ALA A 283 8.96 23.71 12.54
CA ALA A 283 10.25 23.13 12.20
C ALA A 283 10.89 22.43 13.41
N GLY A 284 11.45 21.25 13.21
CA GLY A 284 12.17 20.46 14.22
C GLY A 284 11.30 19.87 15.33
N LYS A 285 9.97 20.02 15.29
CA LYS A 285 9.06 19.43 16.29
C LYS A 285 8.83 17.95 16.03
N SER A 286 8.73 17.20 17.14
CA SER A 286 8.46 15.76 17.11
C SER A 286 7.40 15.39 18.15
N GLY A 287 6.56 14.40 17.79
CA GLY A 287 5.50 13.90 18.67
C GLY A 287 4.31 14.85 18.85
N GLU A 288 4.13 15.85 17.98
CA GLU A 288 2.99 16.77 18.04
C GLU A 288 1.69 15.99 17.85
N ARG A 289 0.77 16.13 18.80
CA ARG A 289 -0.47 15.38 18.88
C ARG A 289 -1.68 16.20 18.47
N PHE A 290 -2.47 15.68 17.54
CA PHE A 290 -3.73 16.29 17.12
C PHE A 290 -4.88 15.30 17.28
N ARG A 291 -6.03 15.81 17.69
CA ARG A 291 -7.20 15.01 18.01
C ARG A 291 -8.44 15.57 17.31
N ALA A 292 -9.26 14.67 16.80
CA ALA A 292 -10.62 14.94 16.35
C ALA A 292 -11.58 13.93 16.96
N GLU A 293 -12.80 14.33 17.23
CA GLU A 293 -13.83 13.42 17.71
C GLU A 293 -15.20 13.75 17.12
N THR A 294 -16.02 12.72 17.02
CA THR A 294 -17.43 12.84 16.63
C THR A 294 -18.26 11.82 17.38
N ALA A 295 -19.53 12.11 17.60
CA ALA A 295 -20.45 11.18 18.22
C ALA A 295 -21.35 10.54 17.14
N ILE A 296 -21.55 9.23 17.24
CA ILE A 296 -22.49 8.49 16.40
C ILE A 296 -23.92 8.77 16.91
N LYS A 297 -24.74 9.40 16.07
CA LYS A 297 -26.11 9.79 16.43
C LYS A 297 -27.09 8.61 16.41
N THR A 298 -26.85 7.64 15.53
CA THR A 298 -27.67 6.41 15.37
C THR A 298 -26.73 5.21 15.34
N ALA A 299 -27.18 4.04 15.75
CA ALA A 299 -26.36 2.83 15.67
C ALA A 299 -25.86 2.61 14.24
N MET A 300 -24.59 2.27 14.09
CA MET A 300 -23.92 2.08 12.80
C MET A 300 -22.98 0.87 12.84
N THR A 301 -22.89 0.19 11.73
CA THR A 301 -21.94 -0.89 11.49
C THR A 301 -20.79 -0.38 10.64
N ILE A 302 -19.60 -0.37 11.18
CA ILE A 302 -18.38 0.14 10.54
C ILE A 302 -17.82 -0.92 9.61
N ALA A 303 -17.58 -0.57 8.35
CA ALA A 303 -17.12 -1.50 7.31
C ALA A 303 -15.70 -1.21 6.81
N ALA A 304 -15.31 0.05 6.70
CA ALA A 304 -13.99 0.43 6.22
C ALA A 304 -13.56 1.80 6.76
N MET A 305 -12.25 2.03 6.80
CA MET A 305 -11.61 3.26 7.26
C MET A 305 -10.53 3.70 6.29
N TRP A 306 -10.44 5.01 6.04
CA TRP A 306 -9.46 5.61 5.16
C TRP A 306 -8.81 6.84 5.80
N PRO A 307 -7.63 6.69 6.44
CA PRO A 307 -6.89 7.82 6.97
C PRO A 307 -6.14 8.58 5.87
N ARG A 308 -6.28 9.90 5.85
CA ARG A 308 -5.53 10.86 5.03
C ARG A 308 -4.84 11.83 5.95
N LEU A 309 -3.53 11.75 6.05
CA LEU A 309 -2.81 12.45 7.12
C LEU A 309 -1.88 13.55 6.58
N GLY A 310 -1.42 13.41 5.33
CA GLY A 310 -0.48 14.37 4.72
C GLY A 310 0.95 14.25 5.26
N PRO A 311 1.80 15.22 4.91
CA PRO A 311 3.22 15.20 5.25
C PRO A 311 3.46 15.28 6.76
N GLY A 312 4.57 14.64 7.21
CA GLY A 312 4.98 14.65 8.62
C GLY A 312 4.19 13.72 9.53
N ALA A 313 3.13 13.07 9.05
CA ALA A 313 2.38 12.13 9.87
C ALA A 313 3.22 10.88 10.20
N ARG A 314 3.29 10.53 11.49
CA ARG A 314 3.97 9.36 12.01
C ARG A 314 3.02 8.22 12.28
N SER A 315 1.94 8.49 13.00
CA SER A 315 0.94 7.49 13.36
C SER A 315 -0.45 8.08 13.50
N VAL A 316 -1.47 7.22 13.43
CA VAL A 316 -2.86 7.59 13.73
C VAL A 316 -3.55 6.44 14.45
N GLU A 317 -4.39 6.80 15.41
CA GLU A 317 -5.26 5.88 16.16
C GLU A 317 -6.71 6.28 15.97
N LEU A 318 -7.59 5.28 15.84
CA LEU A 318 -9.04 5.44 15.96
C LEU A 318 -9.54 4.57 17.10
N THR A 319 -10.23 5.17 18.05
CA THR A 319 -10.83 4.50 19.21
C THR A 319 -12.31 4.81 19.26
N ALA A 320 -13.15 3.81 19.53
CA ALA A 320 -14.56 3.97 19.86
C ALA A 320 -14.74 3.91 21.38
N ILE A 321 -15.38 4.92 21.95
CA ILE A 321 -15.77 4.97 23.37
C ILE A 321 -17.28 4.83 23.41
N ARG A 322 -17.76 3.68 23.89
CA ARG A 322 -19.18 3.34 23.94
C ARG A 322 -19.90 4.09 25.08
N PRO A 323 -21.23 4.20 25.04
CA PRO A 323 -21.99 4.89 26.08
C PRO A 323 -21.81 4.31 27.49
N ASP A 324 -21.50 3.02 27.59
CA ASP A 324 -21.21 2.31 28.84
C ASP A 324 -19.79 2.57 29.40
N GLY A 325 -18.99 3.39 28.67
CA GLY A 325 -17.60 3.70 29.02
C GLY A 325 -16.58 2.68 28.50
N SER A 326 -17.00 1.58 27.89
CA SER A 326 -16.08 0.63 27.28
C SER A 326 -15.34 1.25 26.10
N VAL A 327 -14.06 0.89 25.96
CA VAL A 327 -13.14 1.45 24.96
C VAL A 327 -12.73 0.35 23.98
N GLU A 328 -12.96 0.59 22.70
CA GLU A 328 -12.62 -0.35 21.62
C GLU A 328 -11.61 0.30 20.67
N PRO A 329 -10.34 -0.14 20.65
CA PRO A 329 -9.37 0.30 19.67
C PRO A 329 -9.73 -0.29 18.30
N MET A 330 -10.04 0.56 17.33
CA MET A 330 -10.51 0.14 16.01
C MET A 330 -9.41 0.09 14.97
N LEU A 331 -8.43 0.98 15.08
CA LEU A 331 -7.30 1.11 14.15
C LEU A 331 -6.14 1.79 14.87
N TRP A 332 -4.95 1.25 14.70
CA TRP A 332 -3.70 1.95 15.01
C TRP A 332 -2.72 1.77 13.85
N VAL A 333 -2.51 2.81 13.08
CA VAL A 333 -1.46 2.88 12.07
C VAL A 333 -0.22 3.45 12.74
N ASN A 334 0.75 2.60 13.02
CA ASN A 334 1.96 2.99 13.76
C ASN A 334 3.12 3.42 12.84
N SER A 335 2.96 3.27 11.52
CA SER A 335 3.93 3.68 10.51
C SER A 335 3.17 4.21 9.29
N VAL A 336 2.93 5.52 9.27
CA VAL A 336 2.27 6.17 8.15
C VAL A 336 3.24 6.32 6.99
N ARG A 337 2.81 5.89 5.79
CA ARG A 337 3.57 5.99 4.55
C ARG A 337 2.75 6.73 3.52
N PRO A 338 3.06 8.01 3.26
CA PRO A 338 2.27 8.84 2.32
C PRO A 338 2.20 8.27 0.90
N GLU A 339 3.24 7.56 0.46
CA GLU A 339 3.27 6.92 -0.87
C GLU A 339 2.47 5.61 -0.94
N TRP A 340 2.20 4.99 0.21
CA TRP A 340 1.54 3.70 0.32
C TRP A 340 0.37 3.75 1.29
N PRO A 341 -0.58 4.65 1.08
CA PRO A 341 -1.77 4.67 1.93
C PRO A 341 -2.59 3.41 1.66
N ALA A 342 -3.18 2.85 2.70
CA ALA A 342 -4.04 1.67 2.60
C ALA A 342 -5.43 1.98 3.14
N PRO A 343 -6.50 1.54 2.46
CA PRO A 343 -7.80 1.44 3.07
C PRO A 343 -7.78 0.27 4.08
N TYR A 344 -8.44 0.43 5.21
CA TYR A 344 -8.58 -0.61 6.24
C TYR A 344 -9.99 -1.16 6.18
N ILE A 345 -10.16 -2.31 5.50
CA ILE A 345 -11.46 -2.96 5.27
C ILE A 345 -11.68 -3.96 6.39
N MET A 346 -12.73 -3.78 7.19
CA MET A 346 -13.02 -4.67 8.31
C MET A 346 -13.31 -6.08 7.81
N LYS A 347 -12.66 -7.08 8.41
CA LYS A 347 -12.94 -8.50 8.15
C LYS A 347 -14.31 -8.89 8.71
N GLU A 348 -14.58 -8.39 9.89
CA GLU A 348 -15.87 -8.49 10.57
C GLU A 348 -16.31 -7.07 10.91
N ALA A 349 -17.45 -6.67 10.40
CA ALA A 349 -17.96 -5.32 10.60
C ALA A 349 -18.37 -5.12 12.08
N ILE A 350 -17.97 -3.99 12.67
CA ILE A 350 -18.21 -3.67 14.07
C ILE A 350 -19.45 -2.78 14.20
N THR A 351 -20.45 -3.25 14.95
CA THR A 351 -21.63 -2.43 15.25
C THR A 351 -21.40 -1.61 16.51
N LEU A 352 -21.55 -0.29 16.36
CA LEU A 352 -21.42 0.69 17.43
C LEU A 352 -22.79 1.30 17.75
N PRO A 353 -23.21 1.34 19.03
CA PRO A 353 -24.51 1.93 19.40
C PRO A 353 -24.52 3.46 19.24
N ALA A 354 -25.71 4.04 19.20
CA ALA A 354 -25.88 5.49 19.28
C ALA A 354 -25.24 6.04 20.57
N GLY A 355 -24.67 7.24 20.48
CA GLY A 355 -23.93 7.84 21.59
C GLY A 355 -22.46 7.42 21.70
N THR A 356 -21.99 6.43 20.90
CA THR A 356 -20.57 6.11 20.83
C THR A 356 -19.78 7.31 20.31
N ARG A 357 -18.68 7.66 20.97
CA ARG A 357 -17.73 8.68 20.52
C ARG A 357 -16.59 8.01 19.76
N LEU A 358 -16.37 8.44 18.54
CA LEU A 358 -15.19 8.08 17.74
C LEU A 358 -14.12 9.13 17.96
N VAL A 359 -12.93 8.70 18.34
CA VAL A 359 -11.80 9.57 18.68
C VAL A 359 -10.63 9.20 17.78
N MET A 360 -10.22 10.10 16.90
CA MET A 360 -8.99 10.03 16.13
C MET A 360 -7.89 10.79 16.84
N THR A 361 -6.73 10.17 17.03
CA THR A 361 -5.50 10.82 17.52
C THR A 361 -4.40 10.61 16.49
N ALA A 362 -3.81 11.68 15.98
CA ALA A 362 -2.72 11.63 15.01
C ALA A 362 -1.46 12.29 15.59
N TYR A 363 -0.29 11.70 15.31
CA TYR A 363 1.00 12.19 15.77
C TYR A 363 1.86 12.57 14.56
N TYR A 364 2.57 13.68 14.68
CA TYR A 364 3.38 14.27 13.62
C TYR A 364 4.80 14.56 14.10
N ASP A 365 5.73 14.35 13.18
CA ASP A 365 7.14 14.74 13.30
C ASP A 365 7.50 15.64 12.11
N ASN A 366 8.09 16.79 12.39
CA ASN A 366 8.62 17.67 11.37
C ASN A 366 10.13 17.78 11.50
N LYS A 367 10.84 17.06 10.63
CA LYS A 367 12.31 17.07 10.57
C LYS A 367 12.88 18.08 9.58
N THR A 368 12.01 18.93 8.98
CA THR A 368 12.43 19.95 8.02
C THR A 368 12.71 21.27 8.70
N ASP A 369 13.33 22.20 7.96
CA ASP A 369 13.68 23.55 8.47
C ASP A 369 12.52 24.55 8.36
N SER A 370 11.35 24.12 7.89
CA SER A 370 10.15 24.95 7.75
C SER A 370 8.93 24.28 8.36
N ALA A 371 7.89 25.07 8.69
CA ALA A 371 6.66 24.52 9.17
C ALA A 371 5.93 23.68 8.12
N ILE A 372 5.38 22.54 8.54
CA ILE A 372 4.56 21.67 7.68
C ILE A 372 3.08 21.94 7.96
N ALA A 373 2.33 22.28 6.91
CA ALA A 373 0.88 22.37 6.99
C ALA A 373 0.25 21.01 6.58
N ALA A 374 -0.72 20.54 7.36
CA ALA A 374 -1.47 19.33 7.05
C ALA A 374 -2.96 19.47 7.38
N LYS A 375 -3.78 18.70 6.70
CA LYS A 375 -5.23 18.54 6.95
C LYS A 375 -5.53 17.08 7.18
N PRO A 376 -5.22 16.55 8.38
CA PRO A 376 -5.50 15.15 8.66
C PRO A 376 -7.01 14.89 8.59
N SER A 377 -7.40 13.76 8.06
CA SER A 377 -8.78 13.29 8.10
C SER A 377 -8.82 11.76 8.16
N LEU A 378 -9.92 11.24 8.69
CA LEU A 378 -10.22 9.82 8.66
C LEU A 378 -11.66 9.65 8.20
N SER A 379 -11.82 9.07 7.02
CA SER A 379 -13.12 8.74 6.44
C SER A 379 -13.52 7.33 6.85
N ILE A 380 -14.75 7.14 7.28
CA ILE A 380 -15.30 5.85 7.71
C ILE A 380 -16.52 5.53 6.85
N THR A 381 -16.50 4.36 6.25
CA THR A 381 -17.68 3.76 5.59
C THR A 381 -18.47 2.99 6.61
N ALA A 382 -19.74 3.32 6.77
CA ALA A 382 -20.64 2.68 7.70
C ALA A 382 -22.01 2.40 7.05
N VAL A 383 -22.74 1.44 7.60
CA VAL A 383 -24.12 1.13 7.22
C VAL A 383 -24.99 1.06 8.49
N PRO A 384 -26.30 1.32 8.39
CA PRO A 384 -27.22 1.00 9.49
C PRO A 384 -27.08 -0.48 9.89
N PRO A 385 -27.25 -0.86 11.17
CA PRO A 385 -27.19 -2.26 11.55
C PRO A 385 -28.28 -3.06 10.82
N SER A 386 -27.96 -4.28 10.43
CA SER A 386 -28.95 -5.21 9.88
C SER A 386 -30.04 -5.43 10.92
N ARG A 387 -31.30 -5.32 10.51
CA ARG A 387 -32.40 -5.76 11.39
C ARG A 387 -32.19 -7.25 11.68
N PRO A 388 -32.27 -7.69 12.95
CA PRO A 388 -32.31 -9.12 13.22
C PRO A 388 -33.40 -9.73 12.36
N SER A 389 -33.09 -10.81 11.65
CA SER A 389 -34.14 -11.61 11.01
C SER A 389 -35.13 -11.97 12.10
N ALA A 390 -36.39 -11.53 11.92
CA ALA A 390 -37.44 -12.01 12.78
C ALA A 390 -37.44 -13.54 12.66
N THR A 391 -36.92 -14.23 13.66
CA THR A 391 -37.14 -15.66 13.81
C THR A 391 -38.65 -15.83 13.84
N LEU A 392 -39.18 -16.37 12.78
CA LEU A 392 -40.52 -16.95 12.83
C LEU A 392 -40.41 -18.08 13.84
N GLU A 393 -40.79 -17.81 15.08
CA GLU A 393 -41.07 -18.92 16.01
C GLU A 393 -42.18 -19.77 15.42
N PRO A 394 -42.05 -21.08 15.49
CA PRO A 394 -42.99 -22.03 14.89
C PRO A 394 -44.39 -22.02 15.56
#